data_1ec82bd97498fb54eb1e923ea934d057
#
_entry.id   1ec82bd97498fb54eb1e923ea934d057
#
_cell.length_a   1.000
_cell.length_b   1.000
_cell.length_c   1.000
_cell.angle_alpha   90.00
_cell.angle_beta   90.00
_cell.angle_gamma   90.00
#
_symmetry.space_group_name_H-M   'P 1'
#
loop_
_entity.id
_entity.type
_entity.pdbx_description
1 polymer ?
#
loop_
_entity_poly.entity_id
_entity_poly.type
_entity_poly.pdbx_seq_one_letter_code
_entity_poly.pdbx_strand_id
1 'polypeptide(L)'
;MVALRDALDTRSLGELPSDSVLEARFADLARRFRLPPMEFHAVVEGFEVDFRVLDSVVVVECDGHESHGLNRDQFEFDRIRNGILVAAGYTIVHVTWREVTRNPASVAKRIEAVVRRWAPDVLTRWQSA
;
A
#
# COMPACT_ATOMS: atom_id res chain seq x y z
N MET A 1 -6.96 -11.83 12.67
CA MET A 1 -7.90 -10.88 12.02
C MET A 1 -8.82 -10.23 13.02
N VAL A 2 -9.46 -10.99 13.91
CA VAL A 2 -10.34 -10.41 14.93
C VAL A 2 -9.54 -9.51 15.88
N ALA A 3 -8.38 -9.98 16.33
CA ALA A 3 -7.53 -9.19 17.23
C ALA A 3 -7.09 -7.87 16.61
N LEU A 4 -6.82 -7.88 15.31
CA LEU A 4 -6.41 -6.67 14.61
C LEU A 4 -7.56 -5.68 14.51
N ARG A 5 -8.77 -6.18 14.27
CA ARG A 5 -9.95 -5.33 14.21
C ARG A 5 -10.24 -4.68 15.57
N ASP A 6 -10.09 -5.44 16.64
CA ASP A 6 -10.27 -4.91 18.00
C ASP A 6 -9.25 -3.81 18.29
N ALA A 7 -8.01 -3.99 17.85
CA ALA A 7 -6.97 -2.99 18.01
C ALA A 7 -7.32 -1.70 17.27
N LEU A 8 -7.90 -1.82 16.08
CA LEU A 8 -8.36 -0.66 15.30
C LEU A 8 -9.44 0.10 16.04
N ASP A 9 -10.43 -0.60 16.57
CA ASP A 9 -11.54 0.01 17.28
C ASP A 9 -11.05 0.72 18.55
N THR A 10 -10.12 0.10 19.26
CA THR A 10 -9.56 0.68 20.46
C THR A 10 -8.78 1.96 20.17
N ARG A 11 -8.11 2.01 19.04
CA ARG A 11 -7.29 3.17 18.68
C ARG A 11 -8.10 4.35 18.14
N SER A 12 -9.37 4.15 17.89
CA SER A 12 -10.21 5.22 17.32
C SER A 12 -10.42 6.40 18.27
N LEU A 13 -9.97 6.30 19.50
CA LEU A 13 -10.25 7.29 20.53
C LEU A 13 -9.14 8.33 20.71
N GLY A 14 -8.69 8.93 19.63
CA GLY A 14 -7.84 10.11 19.73
C GLY A 14 -6.38 9.92 19.40
N GLU A 15 -5.92 8.70 19.15
CA GLU A 15 -4.57 8.46 18.70
C GLU A 15 -4.50 8.38 17.18
N LEU A 16 -3.39 8.87 16.64
CA LEU A 16 -3.13 8.70 15.21
C LEU A 16 -2.79 7.24 14.92
N PRO A 17 -3.32 6.66 13.82
CA PRO A 17 -3.05 5.27 13.51
C PRO A 17 -1.59 5.03 13.18
N SER A 18 -1.07 3.89 13.58
CA SER A 18 0.25 3.44 13.18
C SER A 18 0.23 2.97 11.72
N ASP A 19 1.40 2.79 11.15
CA ASP A 19 1.51 2.28 9.78
C ASP A 19 0.91 0.87 9.68
N SER A 20 1.07 0.02 10.69
CA SER A 20 0.50 -1.33 10.66
C SER A 20 -1.02 -1.30 10.66
N VAL A 21 -1.64 -0.32 11.34
CA VAL A 21 -3.09 -0.16 11.32
C VAL A 21 -3.54 0.26 9.93
N LEU A 22 -2.81 1.17 9.30
CA LEU A 22 -3.12 1.59 7.94
C LEU A 22 -2.97 0.43 6.95
N GLU A 23 -1.93 -0.38 7.10
CA GLU A 23 -1.73 -1.55 6.25
C GLU A 23 -2.90 -2.53 6.37
N ALA A 24 -3.40 -2.75 7.58
CA ALA A 24 -4.56 -3.63 7.79
C ALA A 24 -5.81 -3.07 7.12
N ARG A 25 -6.03 -1.76 7.23
CA ARG A 25 -7.16 -1.10 6.56
C ARG A 25 -7.06 -1.20 5.05
N PHE A 26 -5.85 -1.02 4.53
CA PHE A 26 -5.64 -1.14 3.11
C PHE A 26 -5.88 -2.57 2.63
N ALA A 27 -5.43 -3.57 3.38
CA ALA A 27 -5.68 -4.96 3.03
C ALA A 27 -7.19 -5.27 2.97
N ASP A 28 -7.97 -4.72 3.90
CA ASP A 28 -9.43 -4.87 3.87
C ASP A 28 -10.03 -4.19 2.64
N LEU A 29 -9.54 -3.00 2.30
CA LEU A 29 -9.98 -2.29 1.11
C LEU A 29 -9.70 -3.11 -0.16
N ALA A 30 -8.51 -3.69 -0.25
CA ALA A 30 -8.12 -4.49 -1.40
C ALA A 30 -9.05 -5.68 -1.59
N ARG A 31 -9.43 -6.36 -0.50
CA ARG A 31 -10.37 -7.47 -0.56
C ARG A 31 -11.77 -6.99 -0.94
N ARG A 32 -12.23 -5.92 -0.31
CA ARG A 32 -13.57 -5.38 -0.53
C ARG A 32 -13.79 -4.96 -1.98
N PHE A 33 -12.80 -4.36 -2.60
CA PHE A 33 -12.90 -3.89 -3.98
C PHE A 33 -12.30 -4.85 -4.99
N ARG A 34 -11.94 -6.05 -4.54
CA ARG A 34 -11.47 -7.14 -5.40
C ARG A 34 -10.25 -6.76 -6.24
N LEU A 35 -9.32 -6.09 -5.61
CA LEU A 35 -8.04 -5.83 -6.25
C LEU A 35 -7.25 -7.14 -6.37
N PRO A 36 -6.32 -7.22 -7.32
CA PRO A 36 -5.49 -8.43 -7.46
C PRO A 36 -4.76 -8.76 -6.17
N PRO A 37 -4.43 -10.04 -5.95
CA PRO A 37 -3.72 -10.43 -4.73
C PRO A 37 -2.40 -9.71 -4.59
N MET A 38 -2.01 -9.44 -3.35
CA MET A 38 -0.80 -8.71 -3.04
C MET A 38 0.04 -9.46 -2.04
N GLU A 39 1.33 -9.29 -2.17
CA GLU A 39 2.32 -9.83 -1.26
C GLU A 39 2.59 -8.77 -0.20
N PHE A 40 2.33 -9.10 1.06
CA PHE A 40 2.52 -8.20 2.20
C PHE A 40 3.98 -8.23 2.62
N HIS A 41 4.57 -7.06 2.85
CA HIS A 41 5.97 -6.91 3.24
C HIS A 41 6.93 -7.60 2.28
N ALA A 42 6.64 -7.49 1.00
CA ALA A 42 7.48 -8.06 -0.04
C ALA A 42 8.86 -7.40 -0.06
N VAL A 43 9.87 -8.21 -0.40
CA VAL A 43 11.22 -7.67 -0.58
C VAL A 43 11.46 -7.45 -2.06
N VAL A 44 11.77 -6.21 -2.42
CA VAL A 44 11.94 -5.78 -3.80
C VAL A 44 13.28 -5.05 -3.88
N GLU A 45 14.19 -5.52 -4.72
CA GLU A 45 15.53 -4.93 -4.86
C GLU A 45 16.24 -4.78 -3.51
N GLY A 46 16.02 -5.74 -2.60
CA GLY A 46 16.63 -5.71 -1.28
C GLY A 46 15.91 -4.85 -0.26
N PHE A 47 14.84 -4.16 -0.64
CA PHE A 47 14.07 -3.31 0.27
C PHE A 47 12.72 -3.96 0.58
N GLU A 48 12.30 -3.86 1.84
CA GLU A 48 10.95 -4.29 2.20
C GLU A 48 9.97 -3.19 1.84
N VAL A 49 8.90 -3.55 1.14
CA VAL A 49 7.81 -2.64 0.78
C VAL A 49 6.55 -3.12 1.48
N ASP A 50 5.56 -2.21 1.61
CA ASP A 50 4.34 -2.60 2.33
C ASP A 50 3.55 -3.65 1.58
N PHE A 51 3.30 -3.43 0.29
CA PHE A 51 2.60 -4.39 -0.56
C PHE A 51 3.18 -4.38 -1.97
N ARG A 52 3.18 -5.55 -2.57
CA ARG A 52 3.48 -5.68 -4.00
C ARG A 52 2.36 -6.47 -4.64
N VAL A 53 1.79 -5.96 -5.71
CA VAL A 53 0.81 -6.72 -6.48
C VAL A 53 1.53 -7.94 -7.04
N LEU A 54 0.99 -9.12 -6.77
CA LEU A 54 1.65 -10.38 -7.08
C LEU A 54 1.97 -10.49 -8.56
N ASP A 55 3.20 -10.92 -8.86
CA ASP A 55 3.70 -11.09 -10.24
C ASP A 55 3.70 -9.79 -11.05
N SER A 56 3.90 -8.66 -10.39
CA SER A 56 3.89 -7.37 -11.08
C SER A 56 5.01 -6.46 -10.60
N VAL A 57 5.11 -5.30 -11.26
CA VAL A 57 6.03 -4.22 -10.87
C VAL A 57 5.32 -3.14 -10.06
N VAL A 58 4.10 -3.41 -9.61
CA VAL A 58 3.32 -2.42 -8.87
C VAL A 58 3.49 -2.62 -7.37
N VAL A 59 3.93 -1.57 -6.70
CA VAL A 59 4.17 -1.53 -5.26
C VAL A 59 3.21 -0.52 -4.65
N VAL A 60 2.62 -0.86 -3.50
CA VAL A 60 1.78 0.07 -2.75
C VAL A 60 2.44 0.33 -1.41
N GLU A 61 2.59 1.60 -1.07
CA GLU A 61 3.15 2.03 0.21
C GLU A 61 2.11 2.80 0.99
N CYS A 62 1.98 2.46 2.26
CA CYS A 62 1.01 3.07 3.16
C CYS A 62 1.70 4.14 3.99
N ASP A 63 1.34 5.39 3.76
CA ASP A 63 1.94 6.51 4.48
C ASP A 63 1.06 6.88 5.66
N GLY A 64 1.50 6.52 6.85
CA GLY A 64 0.80 6.85 8.08
C GLY A 64 1.15 8.23 8.60
N HIS A 65 0.47 8.64 9.66
CA HIS A 65 0.70 9.94 10.26
C HIS A 65 2.08 10.08 10.88
N GLU A 66 2.65 9.00 11.35
CA GLU A 66 3.97 9.03 11.97
C GLU A 66 5.05 9.45 11.00
N SER A 67 4.84 9.26 9.71
CA SER A 67 5.83 9.65 8.71
C SER A 67 6.00 11.15 8.60
N HIS A 68 5.07 11.93 9.14
CA HIS A 68 5.16 13.38 9.08
C HIS A 68 6.24 13.97 9.99
N GLY A 69 6.62 13.25 11.04
CA GLY A 69 7.62 13.71 11.97
C GLY A 69 9.00 13.17 11.71
N LEU A 70 9.21 12.53 10.60
CA LEU A 70 10.49 11.91 10.30
C LEU A 70 11.60 12.93 10.19
N ASN A 71 12.79 12.55 10.67
CA ASN A 71 13.96 13.39 10.55
C ASN A 71 14.42 13.40 9.07
N ARG A 72 15.36 14.29 8.80
CA ARG A 72 15.89 14.50 7.44
C ARG A 72 16.54 13.23 6.89
N ASP A 73 17.25 12.49 7.73
CA ASP A 73 17.96 11.29 7.29
C ASP A 73 16.98 10.20 6.82
N GLN A 74 15.89 10.04 7.55
CA GLN A 74 14.86 9.06 7.17
C GLN A 74 14.18 9.48 5.87
N PHE A 75 13.90 10.77 5.73
CA PHE A 75 13.29 11.30 4.51
C PHE A 75 14.21 11.07 3.30
N GLU A 76 15.49 11.36 3.48
CA GLU A 76 16.45 11.16 2.40
C GLU A 76 16.62 9.71 2.03
N PHE A 77 16.66 8.82 3.03
CA PHE A 77 16.72 7.38 2.80
C PHE A 77 15.54 6.92 1.96
N ASP A 78 14.34 7.35 2.32
CA ASP A 78 13.12 6.94 1.61
C ASP A 78 13.14 7.44 0.15
N ARG A 79 13.66 8.65 -0.07
CA ARG A 79 13.79 9.18 -1.43
C ARG A 79 14.77 8.39 -2.27
N ILE A 80 15.88 8.01 -1.69
CA ILE A 80 16.90 7.22 -2.39
C ILE A 80 16.35 5.84 -2.70
N ARG A 81 15.69 5.20 -1.72
CA ARG A 81 15.06 3.89 -1.90
C ARG A 81 14.06 3.93 -3.05
N ASN A 82 13.17 4.93 -3.05
CA ASN A 82 12.16 5.06 -4.09
C ASN A 82 12.80 5.27 -5.46
N GLY A 83 13.87 6.04 -5.53
CA GLY A 83 14.60 6.23 -6.77
C GLY A 83 15.20 4.94 -7.32
N ILE A 84 15.74 4.11 -6.43
CA ILE A 84 16.30 2.81 -6.82
C ILE A 84 15.19 1.91 -7.37
N LEU A 85 14.04 1.86 -6.70
CA LEU A 85 12.92 1.03 -7.13
C LEU A 85 12.39 1.49 -8.50
N VAL A 86 12.22 2.79 -8.68
CA VAL A 86 11.77 3.34 -9.96
C VAL A 86 12.77 3.03 -11.07
N ALA A 87 14.07 3.18 -10.80
CA ALA A 87 15.10 2.88 -11.77
C ALA A 87 15.11 1.40 -12.17
N ALA A 88 14.70 0.52 -11.26
CA ALA A 88 14.59 -0.92 -11.52
C ALA A 88 13.29 -1.30 -12.24
N GLY A 89 12.42 -0.33 -12.53
CA GLY A 89 11.21 -0.57 -13.30
C GLY A 89 9.94 -0.69 -12.47
N TYR A 90 10.01 -0.43 -11.16
CA TYR A 90 8.82 -0.52 -10.31
C TYR A 90 8.04 0.79 -10.31
N THR A 91 6.73 0.66 -10.14
CA THR A 91 5.82 1.80 -10.00
C THR A 91 5.29 1.78 -8.56
N ILE A 92 5.39 2.90 -7.87
CA ILE A 92 5.01 2.98 -6.46
C ILE A 92 3.76 3.86 -6.34
N VAL A 93 2.72 3.30 -5.71
CA VAL A 93 1.49 4.02 -5.40
C VAL A 93 1.47 4.26 -3.89
N HIS A 94 1.41 5.52 -3.49
CA HIS A 94 1.30 5.87 -2.08
C HIS A 94 -0.16 6.06 -1.70
N VAL A 95 -0.56 5.51 -0.56
CA VAL A 95 -1.91 5.70 -0.02
C VAL A 95 -1.79 6.26 1.40
N THR A 96 -2.69 7.17 1.75
CA THR A 96 -2.68 7.80 3.07
C THR A 96 -3.85 7.30 3.89
N TRP A 97 -3.77 7.49 5.21
CA TRP A 97 -4.87 7.16 6.12
C TRP A 97 -6.18 7.85 5.70
N ARG A 98 -6.07 9.12 5.36
CA ARG A 98 -7.25 9.90 4.97
C ARG A 98 -7.92 9.32 3.73
N GLU A 99 -7.14 8.99 2.71
CA GLU A 99 -7.69 8.42 1.48
C GLU A 99 -8.35 7.08 1.73
N VAL A 100 -7.68 6.21 2.46
CA VAL A 100 -8.16 4.85 2.70
C VAL A 100 -9.46 4.86 3.50
N THR A 101 -9.59 5.81 4.45
CA THR A 101 -10.78 5.88 5.28
C THR A 101 -11.91 6.68 4.65
N ARG A 102 -11.60 7.74 3.93
CA ARG A 102 -12.63 8.65 3.39
C ARG A 102 -13.01 8.36 1.96
N ASN A 103 -12.07 7.86 1.16
CA ASN A 103 -12.31 7.63 -0.27
C ASN A 103 -11.78 6.27 -0.72
N PRO A 104 -12.21 5.17 -0.09
CA PRO A 104 -11.65 3.86 -0.42
C PRO A 104 -11.91 3.44 -1.86
N ALA A 105 -13.07 3.75 -2.42
CA ALA A 105 -13.37 3.41 -3.81
C ALA A 105 -12.43 4.13 -4.77
N SER A 106 -12.09 5.38 -4.49
CA SER A 106 -11.17 6.14 -5.32
C SER A 106 -9.76 5.56 -5.27
N VAL A 107 -9.32 5.14 -4.09
CA VAL A 107 -8.03 4.46 -3.93
C VAL A 107 -8.00 3.18 -4.76
N ALA A 108 -9.04 2.36 -4.66
CA ALA A 108 -9.14 1.11 -5.40
C ALA A 108 -9.10 1.34 -6.91
N LYS A 109 -9.84 2.34 -7.39
CA LYS A 109 -9.83 2.69 -8.82
C LYS A 109 -8.46 3.11 -9.31
N ARG A 110 -7.76 3.89 -8.50
CA ARG A 110 -6.42 4.35 -8.87
C ARG A 110 -5.45 3.18 -8.96
N ILE A 111 -5.50 2.28 -8.00
CA ILE A 111 -4.63 1.11 -8.01
C ILE A 111 -4.96 0.20 -9.20
N GLU A 112 -6.23 -0.02 -9.47
CA GLU A 112 -6.62 -0.81 -10.63
C GLU A 112 -6.11 -0.18 -11.93
N ALA A 113 -6.20 1.13 -12.06
CA ALA A 113 -5.70 1.84 -13.23
C ALA A 113 -4.19 1.69 -13.38
N VAL A 114 -3.44 1.73 -12.28
CA VAL A 114 -2.00 1.55 -12.30
C VAL A 114 -1.65 0.11 -12.72
N VAL A 115 -2.36 -0.88 -12.17
CA VAL A 115 -2.14 -2.28 -12.55
C VAL A 115 -2.45 -2.48 -14.03
N ARG A 116 -3.54 -1.89 -14.51
CA ARG A 116 -3.92 -2.00 -15.92
C ARG A 116 -2.83 -1.45 -16.83
N ARG A 117 -2.21 -0.35 -16.42
CA ARG A 117 -1.17 0.27 -17.22
C ARG A 117 0.15 -0.50 -17.18
N TRP A 118 0.57 -0.95 -16.01
CA TRP A 118 1.92 -1.46 -15.81
C TRP A 118 1.99 -2.99 -15.73
N ALA A 119 0.87 -3.64 -15.47
CA ALA A 119 0.79 -5.10 -15.35
C ALA A 119 -0.57 -5.62 -15.85
N PRO A 120 -0.93 -5.31 -17.11
CA PRO A 120 -2.27 -5.67 -17.61
C PRO A 120 -2.56 -7.17 -17.59
N ASP A 121 -1.52 -7.99 -17.77
CA ASP A 121 -1.70 -9.44 -17.75
C ASP A 121 -2.14 -9.95 -16.38
N VAL A 122 -1.63 -9.33 -15.33
CA VAL A 122 -2.01 -9.70 -13.95
C VAL A 122 -3.50 -9.41 -13.75
N LEU A 123 -3.94 -8.23 -14.19
CA LEU A 123 -5.34 -7.83 -14.04
C LEU A 123 -6.26 -8.75 -14.83
N THR A 124 -5.88 -9.06 -16.06
CA THR A 124 -6.67 -9.95 -16.92
C THR A 124 -6.80 -11.33 -16.29
N ARG A 125 -5.71 -11.91 -15.81
CA ARG A 125 -5.75 -13.22 -15.15
C ARG A 125 -6.62 -13.20 -13.92
N TRP A 126 -6.53 -12.15 -13.13
CA TRP A 126 -7.31 -12.01 -11.91
C TRP A 126 -8.81 -11.90 -12.21
N GLN A 127 -9.18 -11.08 -13.20
CA GLN A 127 -10.58 -10.87 -13.57
C GLN A 127 -11.21 -12.10 -14.22
N SER A 128 -10.38 -12.97 -14.81
CA SER A 128 -10.85 -14.19 -15.46
C SER A 128 -10.96 -15.38 -14.53
N ALA A 129 -10.43 -15.25 -13.31
CA ALA A 129 -10.39 -16.36 -12.37
C ALA A 129 -11.75 -16.64 -11.73
#